data_cdfcbacf98bf1a8915963c685ee265f7
#
_entry.id   cdfcbacf98bf1a8915963c685ee265f7
#
_cell.length_a   1.000
_cell.length_b   1.000
_cell.length_c   1.000
_cell.angle_alpha   90.00
_cell.angle_beta   90.00
_cell.angle_gamma   90.00
#
_symmetry.space_group_name_H-M   'P 1'
#
loop_
_entity.id
_entity.type
_entity.pdbx_description
1 polymer ?
#
loop_
_entity_poly.entity_id
_entity_poly.type
_entity_poly.pdbx_seq_one_letter_code
_entity_poly.pdbx_strand_id
1 'polypeptide(L)'
;MRAYLDLMQKILDEGTVKSDRTGTGTVSLFGHQMRFNLAEGFPLVTTKKCHLRSIIHELLWFLNGDTNTAYLKENGVSIWDEWADENGDLGPVYGAQWRSWPAADGAVIDQIQKAVDDIKHNPDSRRIIVSAWNVGELDKMALAPCHAFFQFYVADGKLSCQLYQRSCDVFLGLPFNIASYALLTHMMAQQCNLEVGDFVWTGGDVHLYSNHMEQTALQLSREPRPLPTLVIKRKPDSIFDYKFEDFEIEGYDPHPGIKAPVAI
;
A
#
# COMPACT_ATOMS: atom_id res chain seq x y z
N MET A 1 7.42 4.91 -13.80
CA MET A 1 7.85 5.21 -12.40
C MET A 1 8.60 6.53 -12.25
N ARG A 2 8.59 7.40 -13.27
CA ARG A 2 9.28 8.71 -13.19
C ARG A 2 8.73 9.55 -12.03
N ALA A 3 7.41 9.64 -11.86
CA ALA A 3 6.78 10.41 -10.78
C ALA A 3 7.31 10.08 -9.37
N TYR A 4 7.66 8.81 -9.11
CA TYR A 4 8.28 8.40 -7.84
C TYR A 4 9.69 8.97 -7.66
N LEU A 5 10.52 8.97 -8.71
CA LEU A 5 11.86 9.56 -8.66
C LEU A 5 11.79 11.08 -8.56
N ASP A 6 10.86 11.70 -9.29
CA ASP A 6 10.64 13.15 -9.23
C ASP A 6 10.24 13.60 -7.81
N LEU A 7 9.44 12.79 -7.10
CA LEU A 7 9.12 13.03 -5.69
C LEU A 7 10.37 12.95 -4.80
N MET A 8 11.21 11.91 -4.97
CA MET A 8 12.46 11.80 -4.20
C MET A 8 13.36 13.02 -4.41
N GLN A 9 13.53 13.44 -5.68
CA GLN A 9 14.32 14.62 -6.01
C GLN A 9 13.71 15.88 -5.40
N LYS A 10 12.39 16.05 -5.51
CA LYS A 10 11.67 17.18 -4.92
C LYS A 10 11.86 17.28 -3.41
N ILE A 11 11.86 16.15 -2.69
CA ILE A 11 12.12 16.16 -1.24
C ILE A 11 13.54 16.65 -0.95
N LEU A 12 14.53 16.23 -1.73
CA LEU A 12 15.91 16.68 -1.56
C LEU A 12 16.08 18.20 -1.84
N ASP A 13 15.37 18.72 -2.83
CA ASP A 13 15.51 20.10 -3.29
C ASP A 13 14.70 21.11 -2.44
N GLU A 14 13.49 20.71 -2.01
CA GLU A 14 12.52 21.62 -1.40
C GLU A 14 12.12 21.21 0.05
N GLY A 15 12.56 20.03 0.51
CA GLY A 15 12.14 19.48 1.79
C GLY A 15 12.71 20.22 3.00
N THR A 16 11.98 20.16 4.11
CA THR A 16 12.38 20.72 5.38
C THR A 16 12.98 19.63 6.28
N VAL A 17 14.13 19.92 6.89
CA VAL A 17 14.73 19.03 7.90
C VAL A 17 13.89 19.04 9.16
N LYS A 18 13.51 17.85 9.63
CA LYS A 18 12.70 17.65 10.83
C LYS A 18 13.26 16.54 11.70
N SER A 19 13.05 16.65 13.01
CA SER A 19 13.15 15.53 13.94
C SER A 19 11.92 14.63 13.77
N ASP A 20 12.07 13.36 14.13
CA ASP A 20 11.01 12.38 14.13
C ASP A 20 11.02 11.53 15.41
N ARG A 21 9.99 10.69 15.58
CA ARG A 21 9.85 9.81 16.75
C ARG A 21 11.04 8.87 16.95
N THR A 22 11.65 8.41 15.86
CA THR A 22 12.77 7.45 15.90
C THR A 22 14.12 8.11 16.27
N GLY A 23 14.19 9.43 16.24
CA GLY A 23 15.43 10.19 16.46
C GLY A 23 16.41 10.15 15.27
N THR A 24 16.06 9.50 14.16
CA THR A 24 16.90 9.42 12.95
C THR A 24 16.97 10.76 12.21
N GLY A 25 15.90 11.53 12.25
CA GLY A 25 15.72 12.75 11.47
C GLY A 25 15.26 12.47 10.04
N THR A 26 14.56 13.43 9.47
CA THR A 26 13.99 13.34 8.13
C THR A 26 14.17 14.64 7.35
N VAL A 27 14.12 14.55 6.04
CA VAL A 27 13.81 15.67 5.13
C VAL A 27 12.43 15.41 4.57
N SER A 28 11.48 16.35 4.73
CA SER A 28 10.08 16.10 4.40
C SER A 28 9.41 17.24 3.67
N LEU A 29 8.38 16.88 2.89
CA LEU A 29 7.39 17.77 2.29
C LEU A 29 6.02 17.44 2.89
N PHE A 30 5.14 18.42 2.96
CA PHE A 30 3.76 18.22 3.36
C PHE A 30 2.83 18.38 2.15
N GLY A 31 2.17 17.29 1.80
CA GLY A 31 1.23 17.23 0.67
C GLY A 31 1.90 16.97 -0.67
N HIS A 32 1.65 15.79 -1.23
CA HIS A 32 2.05 15.44 -2.61
C HIS A 32 1.08 14.42 -3.19
N GLN A 33 0.89 14.46 -4.50
CA GLN A 33 0.03 13.51 -5.20
C GLN A 33 0.73 12.95 -6.43
N MET A 34 0.58 11.64 -6.65
CA MET A 34 0.99 10.94 -7.87
C MET A 34 -0.17 10.16 -8.45
N ARG A 35 -0.16 9.98 -9.76
CA ARG A 35 -1.16 9.21 -10.49
C ARG A 35 -0.48 8.17 -11.38
N PHE A 36 -1.00 6.96 -11.35
CA PHE A 36 -0.53 5.84 -12.14
C PHE A 36 -1.69 5.26 -12.95
N ASN A 37 -1.60 5.33 -14.28
CA ASN A 37 -2.56 4.65 -15.16
C ASN A 37 -2.25 3.16 -15.16
N LEU A 38 -3.12 2.36 -14.56
CA LEU A 38 -2.89 0.93 -14.39
C LEU A 38 -3.00 0.13 -15.71
N ALA A 39 -3.58 0.73 -16.75
CA ALA A 39 -3.62 0.12 -18.08
C ALA A 39 -2.26 0.20 -18.81
N GLU A 40 -1.36 1.09 -18.38
CA GLU A 40 -0.02 1.25 -18.97
C GLU A 40 1.02 0.30 -18.37
N GLY A 41 0.68 -0.43 -17.33
CA GLY A 41 1.54 -1.38 -16.64
C GLY A 41 1.37 -1.36 -15.14
N PHE A 42 1.93 -2.36 -14.47
CA PHE A 42 1.87 -2.47 -13.01
C PHE A 42 2.95 -1.58 -12.38
N PRO A 43 2.58 -0.62 -11.49
CA PRO A 43 3.50 0.39 -10.97
C PRO A 43 4.45 -0.18 -9.90
N LEU A 44 5.26 -1.14 -10.27
CA LEU A 44 6.33 -1.71 -9.46
C LEU A 44 7.65 -1.00 -9.79
N VAL A 45 8.33 -0.46 -8.78
CA VAL A 45 9.57 0.28 -8.95
C VAL A 45 10.63 -0.58 -9.63
N THR A 46 11.26 -0.05 -10.69
CA THR A 46 12.31 -0.73 -11.46
C THR A 46 13.72 -0.21 -11.19
N THR A 47 13.85 0.94 -10.54
CA THR A 47 15.16 1.50 -10.17
C THR A 47 15.82 0.83 -8.97
N LYS A 48 15.07 -0.01 -8.27
CA LYS A 48 15.57 -1.02 -7.32
C LYS A 48 14.59 -2.20 -7.29
N LYS A 49 15.11 -3.39 -7.03
CA LYS A 49 14.28 -4.60 -6.87
C LYS A 49 13.44 -4.51 -5.60
N CYS A 50 12.13 -4.64 -5.74
CA CYS A 50 11.16 -4.74 -4.63
C CYS A 50 10.83 -6.21 -4.32
N HIS A 51 10.54 -6.51 -3.05
CA HIS A 51 10.22 -7.87 -2.61
C HIS A 51 8.73 -8.16 -2.79
N LEU A 52 8.34 -8.51 -4.03
CA LEU A 52 6.95 -8.73 -4.43
C LEU A 52 6.21 -9.74 -3.55
N ARG A 53 6.91 -10.80 -3.10
CA ARG A 53 6.32 -11.81 -2.21
C ARG A 53 5.74 -11.18 -0.95
N SER A 54 6.49 -10.28 -0.30
CA SER A 54 6.01 -9.57 0.89
C SER A 54 4.81 -8.69 0.59
N ILE A 55 4.81 -7.98 -0.54
CA ILE A 55 3.70 -7.10 -0.95
C ILE A 55 2.40 -7.91 -1.12
N ILE A 56 2.46 -9.04 -1.82
CA ILE A 56 1.27 -9.88 -2.06
C ILE A 56 0.77 -10.50 -0.76
N HIS A 57 1.64 -11.12 0.03
CA HIS A 57 1.22 -11.77 1.28
C HIS A 57 0.68 -10.77 2.30
N GLU A 58 1.27 -9.57 2.40
CA GLU A 58 0.74 -8.51 3.29
C GLU A 58 -0.68 -8.10 2.88
N LEU A 59 -0.93 -7.87 1.58
CA LEU A 59 -2.27 -7.52 1.12
C LEU A 59 -3.29 -8.63 1.38
N LEU A 60 -2.92 -9.90 1.12
CA LEU A 60 -3.79 -11.04 1.42
C LEU A 60 -4.06 -11.16 2.93
N TRP A 61 -3.08 -10.90 3.75
CA TRP A 61 -3.19 -10.88 5.21
C TRP A 61 -4.16 -9.78 5.69
N PHE A 62 -4.07 -8.58 5.14
CA PHE A 62 -5.06 -7.51 5.41
C PHE A 62 -6.47 -7.93 4.99
N LEU A 63 -6.63 -8.49 3.78
CA LEU A 63 -7.93 -8.92 3.26
C LEU A 63 -8.54 -10.06 4.06
N ASN A 64 -7.74 -10.88 4.73
CA ASN A 64 -8.21 -11.91 5.65
C ASN A 64 -8.63 -11.36 7.02
N GLY A 65 -8.42 -10.07 7.27
CA GLY A 65 -8.73 -9.45 8.56
C GLY A 65 -7.79 -9.85 9.69
N ASP A 66 -6.66 -10.46 9.34
CA ASP A 66 -5.68 -10.96 10.30
C ASP A 66 -4.79 -9.82 10.81
N THR A 67 -4.35 -9.94 12.05
CA THR A 67 -3.47 -8.99 12.76
C THR A 67 -2.29 -9.67 13.45
N ASN A 68 -2.20 -11.00 13.32
CA ASN A 68 -1.09 -11.79 13.85
C ASN A 68 -0.07 -12.13 12.75
N THR A 69 1.22 -12.01 13.08
CA THR A 69 2.31 -12.24 12.13
C THR A 69 2.56 -13.70 11.76
N ALA A 70 1.85 -14.67 12.36
CA ALA A 70 2.04 -16.10 12.11
C ALA A 70 1.95 -16.46 10.62
N TYR A 71 0.87 -16.04 9.95
CA TYR A 71 0.70 -16.25 8.50
C TYR A 71 1.85 -15.65 7.68
N LEU A 72 2.29 -14.44 8.02
CA LEU A 72 3.40 -13.78 7.32
C LEU A 72 4.70 -14.55 7.49
N LYS A 73 5.03 -14.99 8.72
CA LYS A 73 6.22 -15.79 9.05
C LYS A 73 6.22 -17.14 8.32
N GLU A 74 5.10 -17.85 8.29
CA GLU A 74 4.92 -19.10 7.54
C GLU A 74 5.21 -18.93 6.04
N ASN A 75 4.97 -17.74 5.53
CA ASN A 75 5.22 -17.39 4.13
C ASN A 75 6.56 -16.67 3.90
N GLY A 76 7.44 -16.62 4.89
CA GLY A 76 8.77 -16.03 4.78
C GLY A 76 8.75 -14.49 4.69
N VAL A 77 7.75 -13.85 5.28
CA VAL A 77 7.57 -12.40 5.32
C VAL A 77 7.77 -11.91 6.74
N SER A 78 8.74 -11.00 6.95
CA SER A 78 9.17 -10.51 8.27
C SER A 78 8.98 -9.01 8.46
N ILE A 79 8.28 -8.34 7.53
CA ILE A 79 8.17 -6.87 7.51
C ILE A 79 7.40 -6.26 8.68
N TRP A 80 6.75 -7.08 9.49
CA TRP A 80 6.00 -6.67 10.68
C TRP A 80 6.59 -7.17 12.00
N ASP A 81 7.68 -7.97 11.96
CA ASP A 81 8.23 -8.63 13.15
C ASP A 81 8.69 -7.65 14.23
N GLU A 82 9.16 -6.47 13.85
CA GLU A 82 9.70 -5.47 14.78
C GLU A 82 8.63 -4.77 15.62
N TRP A 83 7.36 -4.82 15.18
CA TRP A 83 6.23 -4.18 15.89
C TRP A 83 5.33 -5.18 16.63
N ALA A 84 5.46 -6.47 16.32
CA ALA A 84 4.65 -7.50 16.94
C ALA A 84 5.07 -7.76 18.39
N ASP A 85 4.11 -8.09 19.25
CA ASP A 85 4.37 -8.55 20.59
C ASP A 85 4.99 -9.97 20.61
N GLU A 86 5.24 -10.52 21.79
CA GLU A 86 5.81 -11.84 21.99
C GLU A 86 4.95 -13.00 21.41
N ASN A 87 3.64 -12.76 21.22
CA ASN A 87 2.70 -13.71 20.63
C ASN A 87 2.50 -13.47 19.11
N GLY A 88 3.18 -12.48 18.54
CA GLY A 88 3.05 -12.09 17.14
C GLY A 88 1.84 -11.20 16.85
N ASP A 89 1.17 -10.65 17.86
CA ASP A 89 0.01 -9.80 17.70
C ASP A 89 0.40 -8.32 17.53
N LEU A 90 -0.35 -7.61 16.70
CA LEU A 90 -0.17 -6.20 16.36
C LEU A 90 -1.31 -5.31 16.87
N GLY A 91 -2.30 -5.91 17.55
CA GLY A 91 -3.54 -5.22 17.86
C GLY A 91 -4.42 -4.98 16.62
N PRO A 92 -5.47 -4.16 16.72
CA PRO A 92 -6.48 -4.02 15.67
C PRO A 92 -5.99 -3.15 14.47
N VAL A 93 -4.84 -3.52 13.87
CA VAL A 93 -4.27 -2.82 12.70
C VAL A 93 -5.07 -3.13 11.43
N TYR A 94 -4.71 -2.58 10.33
CA TYR A 94 -5.33 -2.59 8.98
C TYR A 94 -6.39 -3.68 8.72
N GLY A 95 -6.04 -4.96 8.82
CA GLY A 95 -6.94 -6.06 8.53
C GLY A 95 -8.18 -6.07 9.40
N ALA A 96 -8.03 -5.83 10.72
CA ALA A 96 -9.14 -5.74 11.65
C ALA A 96 -10.07 -4.57 11.31
N GLN A 97 -9.51 -3.39 11.01
CA GLN A 97 -10.32 -2.23 10.66
C GLN A 97 -11.04 -2.41 9.32
N TRP A 98 -10.39 -3.01 8.32
CA TRP A 98 -10.98 -3.25 7.02
C TRP A 98 -12.14 -4.25 7.05
N ARG A 99 -12.02 -5.30 7.87
CA ARG A 99 -12.91 -6.45 7.88
C ARG A 99 -13.82 -6.57 9.08
N SER A 100 -13.49 -5.90 10.18
CA SER A 100 -14.17 -6.07 11.46
C SER A 100 -14.25 -4.76 12.24
N TRP A 101 -14.61 -3.67 11.57
CA TRP A 101 -14.74 -2.36 12.22
C TRP A 101 -15.85 -2.39 13.29
N PRO A 102 -15.53 -2.06 14.56
CA PRO A 102 -16.52 -2.06 15.62
C PRO A 102 -17.47 -0.86 15.51
N ALA A 103 -18.77 -1.10 15.43
CA ALA A 103 -19.81 -0.07 15.47
C ALA A 103 -20.28 0.19 16.91
N ALA A 104 -20.86 1.36 17.13
CA ALA A 104 -21.30 1.79 18.47
C ALA A 104 -22.41 0.92 19.08
N ASP A 105 -23.21 0.24 18.26
CA ASP A 105 -24.28 -0.68 18.66
C ASP A 105 -23.77 -2.12 18.89
N GLY A 106 -22.47 -2.36 18.79
CA GLY A 106 -21.82 -3.66 18.90
C GLY A 106 -21.82 -4.49 17.62
N ALA A 107 -22.36 -3.97 16.53
CA ALA A 107 -22.23 -4.61 15.22
C ALA A 107 -20.79 -4.55 14.70
N VAL A 108 -20.46 -5.44 13.76
CA VAL A 108 -19.18 -5.48 13.08
C VAL A 108 -19.39 -5.12 11.59
N ILE A 109 -18.61 -4.19 11.09
CA ILE A 109 -18.70 -3.72 9.71
C ILE A 109 -17.52 -4.25 8.90
N ASP A 110 -17.81 -5.05 7.86
CA ASP A 110 -16.86 -5.44 6.84
C ASP A 110 -16.82 -4.39 5.74
N GLN A 111 -15.85 -3.47 5.81
CA GLN A 111 -15.73 -2.36 4.87
C GLN A 111 -15.34 -2.84 3.47
N ILE A 112 -14.53 -3.91 3.35
CA ILE A 112 -14.12 -4.44 2.03
C ILE A 112 -15.31 -5.09 1.34
N GLN A 113 -16.09 -5.94 2.05
CA GLN A 113 -17.29 -6.53 1.45
C GLN A 113 -18.27 -5.45 1.03
N LYS A 114 -18.48 -4.44 1.89
CA LYS A 114 -19.33 -3.30 1.54
C LYS A 114 -18.84 -2.55 0.31
N ALA A 115 -17.54 -2.34 0.17
CA ALA A 115 -16.96 -1.68 -1.02
C ALA A 115 -17.22 -2.52 -2.30
N VAL A 116 -17.05 -3.85 -2.24
CA VAL A 116 -17.37 -4.74 -3.36
C VAL A 116 -18.85 -4.63 -3.75
N ASP A 117 -19.75 -4.65 -2.76
CA ASP A 117 -21.19 -4.55 -2.98
C ASP A 117 -21.58 -3.19 -3.57
N ASP A 118 -21.03 -2.09 -3.05
CA ASP A 118 -21.28 -0.75 -3.57
C ASP A 118 -20.76 -0.59 -5.00
N ILE A 119 -19.57 -1.09 -5.34
CA ILE A 119 -19.03 -1.04 -6.71
C ILE A 119 -19.96 -1.81 -7.69
N LYS A 120 -20.50 -2.96 -7.27
CA LYS A 120 -21.37 -3.79 -8.13
C LYS A 120 -22.78 -3.21 -8.31
N HIS A 121 -23.36 -2.63 -7.25
CA HIS A 121 -24.78 -2.30 -7.23
C HIS A 121 -25.06 -0.79 -7.22
N ASN A 122 -24.08 0.03 -6.86
CA ASN A 122 -24.18 1.49 -6.79
C ASN A 122 -22.84 2.15 -7.20
N PRO A 123 -22.34 1.90 -8.43
CA PRO A 123 -21.02 2.34 -8.87
C PRO A 123 -20.84 3.87 -8.88
N ASP A 124 -21.93 4.64 -8.98
CA ASP A 124 -21.91 6.11 -8.94
C ASP A 124 -21.78 6.69 -7.52
N SER A 125 -21.70 5.82 -6.49
CA SER A 125 -21.57 6.25 -5.10
C SER A 125 -20.25 6.99 -4.88
N ARG A 126 -20.33 8.11 -4.19
CA ARG A 126 -19.19 8.89 -3.69
C ARG A 126 -18.76 8.48 -2.28
N ARG A 127 -19.28 7.35 -1.78
CA ARG A 127 -19.10 6.85 -0.40
C ARG A 127 -18.40 5.51 -0.34
N ILE A 128 -17.73 5.09 -1.43
CA ILE A 128 -16.98 3.82 -1.48
C ILE A 128 -15.61 4.07 -0.85
N ILE A 129 -15.58 4.12 0.48
CA ILE A 129 -14.41 4.45 1.28
C ILE A 129 -14.15 3.31 2.26
N VAL A 130 -12.87 2.96 2.42
CA VAL A 130 -12.36 2.04 3.44
C VAL A 130 -11.37 2.80 4.32
N SER A 131 -11.60 2.83 5.63
CA SER A 131 -10.76 3.52 6.61
C SER A 131 -10.08 2.54 7.55
N ALA A 132 -8.78 2.73 7.76
CA ALA A 132 -8.04 2.07 8.83
C ALA A 132 -7.84 3.00 10.05
N TRP A 133 -8.12 4.30 9.90
CA TRP A 133 -7.94 5.30 10.93
C TRP A 133 -9.13 5.32 11.88
N ASN A 134 -9.11 4.45 12.88
CA ASN A 134 -10.12 4.38 13.95
C ASN A 134 -9.59 5.08 15.20
N VAL A 135 -10.01 6.33 15.40
CA VAL A 135 -9.55 7.18 16.50
C VAL A 135 -9.75 6.52 17.88
N GLY A 136 -10.82 5.72 18.02
CA GLY A 136 -11.12 5.03 19.29
C GLY A 136 -10.22 3.82 19.58
N GLU A 137 -9.40 3.38 18.63
CA GLU A 137 -8.57 2.18 18.78
C GLU A 137 -7.08 2.41 18.50
N LEU A 138 -6.65 3.64 18.17
CA LEU A 138 -5.24 3.94 17.84
C LEU A 138 -4.28 3.49 18.93
N ASP A 139 -4.64 3.70 20.20
CA ASP A 139 -3.79 3.34 21.36
C ASP A 139 -3.65 1.83 21.58
N LYS A 140 -4.48 1.02 20.89
CA LYS A 140 -4.41 -0.45 20.94
C LYS A 140 -3.58 -1.04 19.82
N MET A 141 -3.17 -0.23 18.84
CA MET A 141 -2.42 -0.66 17.67
C MET A 141 -0.92 -0.57 17.94
N ALA A 142 -0.17 -1.59 17.57
CA ALA A 142 1.30 -1.57 17.65
C ALA A 142 1.90 -0.44 16.80
N LEU A 143 1.25 -0.10 15.69
CA LEU A 143 1.60 1.01 14.82
C LEU A 143 0.33 1.68 14.27
N ALA A 144 0.18 2.99 14.49
CA ALA A 144 -0.93 3.74 13.92
C ALA A 144 -0.86 3.73 12.38
N PRO A 145 -2.00 3.50 11.67
CA PRO A 145 -2.01 3.31 10.23
C PRO A 145 -1.38 4.48 9.47
N CYS A 146 -0.36 4.20 8.64
CA CYS A 146 0.25 5.18 7.75
C CYS A 146 -0.63 5.44 6.53
N HIS A 147 -1.08 4.39 5.83
CA HIS A 147 -2.08 4.48 4.78
C HIS A 147 -3.48 4.44 5.42
N ALA A 148 -4.00 5.64 5.69
CA ALA A 148 -5.09 5.85 6.64
C ALA A 148 -6.47 5.49 6.07
N PHE A 149 -6.74 5.82 4.81
CA PHE A 149 -7.98 5.45 4.12
C PHE A 149 -7.81 5.52 2.60
N PHE A 150 -8.70 4.83 1.89
CA PHE A 150 -8.75 4.86 0.43
C PHE A 150 -10.19 4.88 -0.07
N GLN A 151 -10.35 5.37 -1.30
CA GLN A 151 -11.64 5.54 -1.96
C GLN A 151 -11.59 4.92 -3.35
N PHE A 152 -12.67 4.24 -3.73
CA PHE A 152 -12.88 3.77 -5.10
C PHE A 152 -13.77 4.70 -5.90
N TYR A 153 -13.53 4.73 -7.20
CA TYR A 153 -14.29 5.51 -8.17
C TYR A 153 -14.49 4.70 -9.45
N VAL A 154 -15.73 4.63 -9.92
CA VAL A 154 -16.09 3.93 -11.15
C VAL A 154 -16.50 4.95 -12.20
N ALA A 155 -15.88 4.88 -13.37
CA ALA A 155 -16.27 5.68 -14.54
C ALA A 155 -15.89 4.93 -15.83
N ASP A 156 -16.71 5.04 -16.86
CA ASP A 156 -16.46 4.45 -18.18
C ASP A 156 -16.08 2.97 -18.15
N GLY A 157 -16.70 2.20 -17.24
CA GLY A 157 -16.41 0.78 -17.05
C GLY A 157 -15.08 0.47 -16.38
N LYS A 158 -14.41 1.47 -15.78
CA LYS A 158 -13.11 1.34 -15.12
C LYS A 158 -13.18 1.66 -13.64
N LEU A 159 -12.39 0.93 -12.85
CA LEU A 159 -12.22 1.17 -11.42
C LEU A 159 -10.90 1.87 -11.14
N SER A 160 -10.99 3.00 -10.46
CA SER A 160 -9.84 3.74 -9.92
C SER A 160 -9.84 3.71 -8.40
N CYS A 161 -8.65 3.86 -7.81
CA CYS A 161 -8.49 3.92 -6.36
C CYS A 161 -7.63 5.14 -5.99
N GLN A 162 -8.05 5.89 -4.96
CA GLN A 162 -7.22 6.94 -4.37
C GLN A 162 -6.91 6.59 -2.91
N LEU A 163 -5.62 6.58 -2.58
CA LEU A 163 -5.11 6.38 -1.21
C LEU A 163 -4.70 7.71 -0.60
N TYR A 164 -5.08 7.96 0.65
CA TYR A 164 -4.43 8.95 1.50
C TYR A 164 -3.48 8.27 2.50
N GLN A 165 -2.20 8.59 2.40
CA GLN A 165 -1.13 8.12 3.29
C GLN A 165 -0.62 9.29 4.12
N ARG A 166 -0.96 9.30 5.43
CA ARG A 166 -0.63 10.41 6.34
C ARG A 166 0.86 10.59 6.59
N SER A 167 1.61 9.50 6.54
CA SER A 167 3.05 9.44 6.80
C SER A 167 3.68 8.45 5.85
N CYS A 168 4.74 8.84 5.16
CA CYS A 168 5.32 8.05 4.08
C CYS A 168 6.84 8.11 4.08
N ASP A 169 7.48 6.98 4.47
CA ASP A 169 8.87 6.69 4.13
C ASP A 169 8.96 6.44 2.63
N VAL A 170 9.48 7.42 1.90
CA VAL A 170 9.53 7.38 0.43
C VAL A 170 10.52 6.35 -0.08
N PHE A 171 11.61 6.09 0.66
CA PHE A 171 12.63 5.15 0.20
C PHE A 171 12.22 3.70 0.39
N LEU A 172 11.81 3.28 1.60
CA LEU A 172 11.46 1.88 1.90
C LEU A 172 9.97 1.59 1.69
N GLY A 173 9.10 2.40 2.27
CA GLY A 173 7.66 2.10 2.37
C GLY A 173 6.87 2.38 1.09
N LEU A 174 7.09 3.53 0.46
CA LEU A 174 6.25 3.98 -0.67
C LEU A 174 6.19 3.01 -1.85
N PRO A 175 7.30 2.38 -2.31
CA PRO A 175 7.24 1.39 -3.37
C PRO A 175 6.31 0.21 -3.06
N PHE A 176 6.29 -0.25 -1.81
CA PHE A 176 5.40 -1.31 -1.34
C PHE A 176 3.93 -0.86 -1.37
N ASN A 177 3.65 0.34 -0.85
CA ASN A 177 2.28 0.85 -0.79
C ASN A 177 1.70 1.11 -2.19
N ILE A 178 2.47 1.67 -3.13
CA ILE A 178 2.04 1.85 -4.52
C ILE A 178 1.66 0.50 -5.14
N ALA A 179 2.53 -0.49 -5.05
CA ALA A 179 2.29 -1.81 -5.63
C ALA A 179 1.13 -2.55 -4.94
N SER A 180 1.01 -2.46 -3.61
CA SER A 180 -0.06 -3.10 -2.83
C SER A 180 -1.44 -2.55 -3.23
N TYR A 181 -1.61 -1.23 -3.30
CA TYR A 181 -2.90 -0.63 -3.67
C TYR A 181 -3.20 -0.74 -5.16
N ALA A 182 -2.18 -0.76 -6.03
CA ALA A 182 -2.38 -1.11 -7.43
C ALA A 182 -2.89 -2.56 -7.57
N LEU A 183 -2.31 -3.51 -6.82
CA LEU A 183 -2.76 -4.90 -6.79
C LEU A 183 -4.20 -5.00 -6.28
N LEU A 184 -4.53 -4.33 -5.17
CA LEU A 184 -5.90 -4.27 -4.63
C LEU A 184 -6.88 -3.73 -5.67
N THR A 185 -6.51 -2.69 -6.42
CA THR A 185 -7.36 -2.10 -7.47
C THR A 185 -7.62 -3.11 -8.58
N HIS A 186 -6.62 -3.87 -9.03
CA HIS A 186 -6.78 -4.94 -10.01
C HIS A 186 -7.70 -6.07 -9.51
N MET A 187 -7.52 -6.50 -8.25
CA MET A 187 -8.37 -7.53 -7.62
C MET A 187 -9.83 -7.08 -7.54
N MET A 188 -10.07 -5.86 -7.05
CA MET A 188 -11.41 -5.29 -6.95
C MET A 188 -12.07 -5.11 -8.32
N ALA A 189 -11.33 -4.64 -9.32
CA ALA A 189 -11.82 -4.50 -10.70
C ALA A 189 -12.23 -5.86 -11.26
N GLN A 190 -11.40 -6.90 -11.13
CA GLN A 190 -11.73 -8.25 -11.59
C GLN A 190 -12.98 -8.80 -10.88
N GLN A 191 -13.09 -8.63 -9.55
CA GLN A 191 -14.24 -9.09 -8.78
C GLN A 191 -15.55 -8.41 -9.19
N CYS A 192 -15.48 -7.16 -9.64
CA CYS A 192 -16.63 -6.36 -10.02
C CYS A 192 -16.86 -6.30 -11.54
N ASN A 193 -16.13 -7.09 -12.35
CA ASN A 193 -16.22 -7.12 -13.83
C ASN A 193 -15.94 -5.75 -14.47
N LEU A 194 -15.00 -5.00 -13.93
CA LEU A 194 -14.53 -3.72 -14.44
C LEU A 194 -13.10 -3.83 -14.97
N GLU A 195 -12.75 -2.93 -15.89
CA GLU A 195 -11.36 -2.69 -16.24
C GLU A 195 -10.67 -1.85 -15.15
N VAL A 196 -9.35 -1.81 -15.15
CA VAL A 196 -8.61 -0.93 -14.26
C VAL A 196 -8.51 0.48 -14.83
N GLY A 197 -8.65 1.46 -13.97
CA GLY A 197 -8.40 2.87 -14.25
C GLY A 197 -7.07 3.33 -13.67
N ASP A 198 -7.11 4.35 -12.80
CA ASP A 198 -5.95 4.94 -12.17
C ASP A 198 -5.79 4.50 -10.71
N PHE A 199 -4.55 4.38 -10.27
CA PHE A 199 -4.20 4.48 -8.87
C PHE A 199 -3.67 5.88 -8.58
N VAL A 200 -4.32 6.60 -7.66
CA VAL A 200 -3.94 7.95 -7.21
C VAL A 200 -3.41 7.84 -5.78
N TRP A 201 -2.13 8.15 -5.59
CA TRP A 201 -1.52 8.22 -4.28
C TRP A 201 -1.44 9.66 -3.79
N THR A 202 -1.90 9.92 -2.57
CA THR A 202 -1.84 11.23 -1.92
C THR A 202 -1.14 11.09 -0.58
N GLY A 203 -0.01 11.76 -0.42
CA GLY A 203 0.80 11.77 0.80
C GLY A 203 0.57 13.02 1.65
N GLY A 204 0.55 12.85 2.97
CA GLY A 204 0.60 13.91 3.97
C GLY A 204 2.05 14.31 4.27
N ASP A 205 2.64 13.82 5.38
CA ASP A 205 4.07 13.95 5.66
C ASP A 205 4.86 12.95 4.81
N VAL A 206 5.55 13.45 3.80
CA VAL A 206 6.26 12.65 2.80
C VAL A 206 7.76 12.89 3.00
N HIS A 207 8.50 11.85 3.40
CA HIS A 207 9.85 12.06 3.88
C HIS A 207 10.87 11.02 3.43
N LEU A 208 12.13 11.45 3.44
CA LEU A 208 13.32 10.62 3.36
C LEU A 208 14.03 10.67 4.73
N TYR A 209 14.34 9.51 5.30
CA TYR A 209 15.15 9.45 6.50
C TYR A 209 16.59 9.88 6.26
N SER A 210 17.20 10.56 7.24
CA SER A 210 18.57 11.09 7.11
C SER A 210 19.63 10.02 6.84
N ASN A 211 19.38 8.79 7.30
CA ASN A 211 20.23 7.61 7.05
C ASN A 211 19.98 6.91 5.71
N HIS A 212 19.10 7.46 4.84
CA HIS A 212 18.81 6.95 3.49
C HIS A 212 19.36 7.83 2.37
N MET A 213 20.14 8.86 2.66
CA MET A 213 20.57 9.84 1.64
C MET A 213 21.48 9.24 0.57
N GLU A 214 22.44 8.39 0.93
CA GLU A 214 23.30 7.69 -0.02
C GLU A 214 22.52 6.72 -0.90
N GLN A 215 21.60 5.97 -0.32
CA GLN A 215 20.71 5.04 -1.03
C GLN A 215 19.78 5.78 -2.00
N THR A 216 19.26 6.93 -1.58
CA THR A 216 18.43 7.81 -2.42
C THR A 216 19.22 8.33 -3.62
N ALA A 217 20.44 8.85 -3.39
CA ALA A 217 21.32 9.32 -4.47
C ALA A 217 21.63 8.19 -5.46
N LEU A 218 21.94 6.98 -4.97
CA LEU A 218 22.16 5.81 -5.81
C LEU A 218 20.92 5.46 -6.63
N GLN A 219 19.73 5.47 -6.03
CA GLN A 219 18.50 5.16 -6.75
C GLN A 219 18.16 6.20 -7.82
N LEU A 220 18.37 7.49 -7.51
CA LEU A 220 18.16 8.60 -8.46
C LEU A 220 19.14 8.57 -9.64
N SER A 221 20.33 7.97 -9.50
CA SER A 221 21.28 7.80 -10.59
C SER A 221 20.88 6.74 -11.63
N ARG A 222 19.80 5.97 -11.37
CA ARG A 222 19.36 4.86 -12.22
C ARG A 222 18.18 5.26 -13.10
N GLU A 223 18.24 4.92 -14.38
CA GLU A 223 17.11 5.12 -15.30
C GLU A 223 16.03 4.08 -15.04
N PRO A 224 14.74 4.49 -14.98
CA PRO A 224 13.62 3.56 -14.91
C PRO A 224 13.57 2.65 -16.14
N ARG A 225 13.26 1.38 -15.92
CA ARG A 225 13.01 0.40 -16.98
C ARG A 225 11.50 0.29 -17.25
N PRO A 226 11.07 -0.35 -18.34
CA PRO A 226 9.64 -0.58 -18.61
C PRO A 226 8.91 -1.19 -17.43
N LEU A 227 7.65 -0.79 -17.24
CA LEU A 227 6.79 -1.37 -16.21
C LEU A 227 6.48 -2.83 -16.54
N PRO A 228 6.43 -3.71 -15.54
CA PRO A 228 5.95 -5.08 -15.70
C PRO A 228 4.44 -5.12 -15.89
N THR A 229 3.93 -6.29 -16.25
CA THR A 229 2.50 -6.59 -16.37
C THR A 229 2.07 -7.50 -15.23
N LEU A 230 0.97 -7.15 -14.56
CA LEU A 230 0.31 -8.05 -13.61
C LEU A 230 -0.62 -8.99 -14.36
N VAL A 231 -0.47 -10.28 -14.12
CA VAL A 231 -1.40 -11.33 -14.59
C VAL A 231 -2.09 -11.95 -13.38
N ILE A 232 -3.43 -11.89 -13.36
CA ILE A 232 -4.25 -12.60 -12.37
C ILE A 232 -4.77 -13.86 -13.05
N LYS A 233 -4.24 -15.04 -12.67
CA LYS A 233 -4.46 -16.32 -13.34
C LYS A 233 -5.86 -16.90 -13.12
N ARG A 234 -6.52 -16.51 -12.04
CA ARG A 234 -7.80 -17.03 -11.62
C ARG A 234 -8.70 -15.90 -11.10
N LYS A 235 -10.00 -16.02 -11.32
CA LYS A 235 -11.00 -15.21 -10.63
C LYS A 235 -11.73 -16.10 -9.61
N PRO A 236 -11.45 -15.98 -8.31
CA PRO A 236 -12.20 -16.70 -7.28
C PRO A 236 -13.62 -16.13 -7.11
N ASP A 237 -14.47 -16.83 -6.35
CA ASP A 237 -15.84 -16.40 -6.09
C ASP A 237 -15.90 -15.16 -5.20
N SER A 238 -14.92 -14.97 -4.32
CA SER A 238 -14.79 -13.85 -3.43
C SER A 238 -13.41 -13.20 -3.50
N ILE A 239 -13.32 -11.89 -3.25
CA ILE A 239 -12.05 -11.17 -3.12
C ILE A 239 -11.17 -11.73 -2.01
N PHE A 240 -11.76 -12.41 -1.02
CA PHE A 240 -11.06 -13.02 0.11
C PHE A 240 -10.46 -14.40 -0.21
N ASP A 241 -10.77 -14.98 -1.37
CA ASP A 241 -10.33 -16.31 -1.77
C ASP A 241 -9.14 -16.30 -2.71
N TYR A 242 -8.56 -15.12 -3.00
CA TYR A 242 -7.29 -15.04 -3.73
C TYR A 242 -6.16 -15.65 -2.92
N LYS A 243 -5.22 -16.27 -3.64
CA LYS A 243 -4.01 -16.86 -3.09
C LYS A 243 -2.78 -16.27 -3.78
N PHE A 244 -1.63 -16.42 -3.16
CA PHE A 244 -0.37 -15.94 -3.73
C PHE A 244 -0.12 -16.44 -5.16
N GLU A 245 -0.44 -17.70 -5.43
CA GLU A 245 -0.24 -18.37 -6.73
C GLU A 245 -1.14 -17.83 -7.85
N ASP A 246 -2.18 -17.07 -7.51
CA ASP A 246 -3.07 -16.44 -8.49
C ASP A 246 -2.42 -15.25 -9.20
N PHE A 247 -1.31 -14.72 -8.66
CA PHE A 247 -0.63 -13.53 -9.16
C PHE A 247 0.70 -13.86 -9.82
N GLU A 248 0.93 -13.29 -10.99
CA GLU A 248 2.21 -13.33 -11.69
C GLU A 248 2.56 -11.95 -12.20
N ILE A 249 3.84 -11.58 -12.07
CA ILE A 249 4.37 -10.34 -12.63
C ILE A 249 5.30 -10.69 -13.77
N GLU A 250 4.87 -10.38 -14.98
CA GLU A 250 5.62 -10.64 -16.21
C GLU A 250 6.48 -9.42 -16.59
N GLY A 251 7.69 -9.69 -17.08
CA GLY A 251 8.59 -8.65 -17.60
C GLY A 251 9.19 -7.74 -16.52
N TYR A 252 9.22 -8.16 -15.24
CA TYR A 252 9.87 -7.38 -14.19
C TYR A 252 11.40 -7.52 -14.27
N ASP A 253 12.04 -6.50 -14.81
CA ASP A 253 13.50 -6.39 -14.95
C ASP A 253 14.03 -5.17 -14.16
N PRO A 254 14.11 -5.25 -12.82
CA PRO A 254 14.57 -4.13 -12.00
C PRO A 254 16.10 -4.06 -11.94
N HIS A 255 16.62 -2.87 -11.62
CA HIS A 255 17.98 -2.74 -11.11
C HIS A 255 18.14 -3.53 -9.78
N PRO A 256 19.38 -3.88 -9.39
CA PRO A 256 19.63 -4.57 -8.11
C PRO A 256 19.01 -3.85 -6.92
N GLY A 257 18.62 -4.62 -5.90
CA GLY A 257 18.11 -4.07 -4.64
C GLY A 257 19.11 -3.10 -3.98
N ILE A 258 18.59 -2.17 -3.22
CA ILE A 258 19.39 -1.25 -2.39
C ILE A 258 18.95 -1.48 -0.95
N LYS A 259 19.88 -1.93 -0.11
CA LYS A 259 19.63 -2.13 1.34
C LYS A 259 19.67 -0.79 2.07
N ALA A 260 18.75 -0.60 3.00
CA ALA A 260 18.73 0.54 3.90
C ALA A 260 18.24 0.10 5.29
N PRO A 261 18.68 0.78 6.37
CA PRO A 261 18.19 0.49 7.71
C PRO A 261 16.73 0.92 7.85
N VAL A 262 15.95 0.16 8.64
CA VAL A 262 14.59 0.57 9.02
C VAL A 262 14.70 1.54 10.19
N ALA A 263 13.94 2.64 10.16
CA ALA A 263 13.81 3.55 11.29
C ALA A 263 12.65 3.07 12.19
N ILE A 264 12.96 2.73 13.45
CA ILE A 264 12.04 2.11 14.42
C ILE A 264 11.67 3.10 15.52
#